data_953de83983b1190967a8d648a25ecd7e
#
_entry.id   953de83983b1190967a8d648a25ecd7e
#
_cell.length_a   1.000
_cell.length_b   1.000
_cell.length_c   1.000
_cell.angle_alpha   90.00
_cell.angle_beta   90.00
_cell.angle_gamma   90.00
#
_symmetry.space_group_name_H-M   'P 1'
#
loop_
_entity.id
_entity.type
_entity.pdbx_description
1 polymer ?
#
loop_
_entity_poly.entity_id
_entity_poly.type
_entity_poly.pdbx_seq_one_letter_code
_entity_poly.pdbx_strand_id
1 'polypeptide(L)'
;IEKEGYKVICNHTGSNMLNGVVAAFVLGAGLSGNLDADYACIEIDEASTRRVFPHFKPDYMVLTNLFRDQLDRYGEIDITMNILKEVMQSAPKMKVIVNGDDALSAYLAMESGNPYVTYGISEKVVDDKDSHEIREGRFCKKCGAPLKYNFYHYSQLGDYACTGCEFKRPAIVYDASDVAVSDHLAFT
;
A
#
# COMPACT_ATOMS: atom_id res chain seq x y z
N ILE A 1 11.68 -13.49 1.01
CA ILE A 1 12.02 -13.90 2.40
C ILE A 1 12.31 -15.40 2.40
N GLU A 2 11.41 -16.29 1.94
CA GLU A 2 11.63 -17.74 1.88
C GLU A 2 12.84 -18.13 1.04
N LYS A 3 13.08 -17.46 -0.10
CA LYS A 3 14.26 -17.67 -0.96
C LYS A 3 15.58 -17.39 -0.24
N GLU A 4 15.55 -16.58 0.81
CA GLU A 4 16.72 -16.28 1.67
C GLU A 4 16.86 -17.27 2.84
N GLY A 5 16.02 -18.32 2.87
CA GLY A 5 16.09 -19.40 3.86
C GLY A 5 15.29 -19.19 5.14
N TYR A 6 14.49 -18.14 5.23
CA TYR A 6 13.64 -17.87 6.40
C TYR A 6 12.32 -18.63 6.35
N LYS A 7 11.84 -19.08 7.50
CA LYS A 7 10.51 -19.65 7.65
C LYS A 7 9.47 -18.54 7.70
N VAL A 8 8.45 -18.61 6.85
CA VAL A 8 7.45 -17.54 6.73
C VAL A 8 6.03 -18.11 6.91
N ILE A 9 5.24 -17.46 7.74
CA ILE A 9 3.79 -17.66 7.76
C ILE A 9 3.16 -16.71 6.75
N CYS A 10 2.31 -17.23 5.87
CA CYS A 10 1.63 -16.47 4.85
C CYS A 10 0.23 -17.01 4.58
N ASN A 11 -0.71 -16.15 4.23
CA ASN A 11 -2.07 -16.54 3.84
C ASN A 11 -2.18 -16.78 2.33
N HIS A 12 -1.51 -17.82 1.82
CA HIS A 12 -1.35 -18.15 0.40
C HIS A 12 -2.66 -18.31 -0.41
N THR A 13 -3.77 -18.51 0.25
CA THR A 13 -5.07 -18.78 -0.41
C THR A 13 -5.84 -17.50 -0.76
N GLY A 14 -5.22 -16.32 -0.66
CA GLY A 14 -5.87 -15.02 -0.90
C GLY A 14 -6.95 -14.68 0.14
N SER A 15 -6.98 -15.38 1.26
CA SER A 15 -7.93 -15.13 2.35
C SER A 15 -7.42 -13.96 3.21
N ASN A 16 -7.71 -12.73 2.79
CA ASN A 16 -7.17 -11.48 3.34
C ASN A 16 -8.07 -10.84 4.42
N MET A 17 -9.10 -11.55 4.88
CA MET A 17 -9.94 -11.15 6.01
C MET A 17 -9.45 -11.79 7.32
N LEU A 18 -10.01 -11.37 8.46
CA LEU A 18 -9.66 -11.87 9.80
C LEU A 18 -9.58 -13.41 9.88
N ASN A 19 -10.56 -14.11 9.30
CA ASN A 19 -10.59 -15.58 9.35
C ASN A 19 -9.39 -16.21 8.63
N GLY A 20 -8.97 -15.64 7.48
CA GLY A 20 -7.80 -16.13 6.75
C GLY A 20 -6.50 -15.83 7.47
N VAL A 21 -6.40 -14.68 8.11
CA VAL A 21 -5.26 -14.33 8.97
C VAL A 21 -5.15 -15.30 10.14
N VAL A 22 -6.26 -15.55 10.84
CA VAL A 22 -6.30 -16.53 11.94
C VAL A 22 -5.92 -17.93 11.44
N ALA A 23 -6.46 -18.37 10.31
CA ALA A 23 -6.14 -19.67 9.73
C ALA A 23 -4.65 -19.81 9.41
N ALA A 24 -4.00 -18.77 8.86
CA ALA A 24 -2.57 -18.78 8.58
C ALA A 24 -1.73 -19.02 9.84
N PHE A 25 -2.05 -18.33 10.94
CA PHE A 25 -1.35 -18.51 12.21
C PHE A 25 -1.64 -19.87 12.86
N VAL A 26 -2.90 -20.36 12.80
CA VAL A 26 -3.25 -21.68 13.33
C VAL A 26 -2.52 -22.80 12.58
N LEU A 27 -2.45 -22.70 11.24
CA LEU A 27 -1.70 -23.66 10.43
C LEU A 27 -0.19 -23.58 10.70
N GLY A 28 0.35 -22.38 10.88
CA GLY A 28 1.77 -22.16 11.21
C GLY A 28 2.15 -22.67 12.60
N ALA A 29 1.22 -22.64 13.57
CA ALA A 29 1.46 -23.16 14.92
C ALA A 29 1.37 -24.69 15.01
N GLY A 30 0.62 -25.32 14.09
CA GLY A 30 0.40 -26.77 14.13
C GLY A 30 -0.22 -27.26 15.44
N LEU A 31 -0.03 -28.52 15.74
CA LEU A 31 -0.59 -29.13 16.95
C LEU A 31 0.10 -28.71 18.26
N SER A 32 1.31 -28.17 18.18
CA SER A 32 2.07 -27.72 19.35
C SER A 32 1.57 -26.39 19.92
N GLY A 33 0.85 -25.60 19.11
CA GLY A 33 0.46 -24.22 19.42
C GLY A 33 1.62 -23.22 19.41
N ASN A 34 2.83 -23.63 19.07
CA ASN A 34 4.00 -22.77 18.97
C ASN A 34 4.27 -22.42 17.51
N LEU A 35 4.51 -21.15 17.25
CA LEU A 35 4.91 -20.68 15.92
C LEU A 35 6.40 -20.98 15.70
N ASP A 36 6.72 -21.82 14.72
CA ASP A 36 8.09 -22.06 14.27
C ASP A 36 8.32 -21.29 12.95
N ALA A 37 8.38 -19.96 13.05
CA ALA A 37 8.59 -19.08 11.91
C ALA A 37 9.41 -17.85 12.32
N ASP A 38 10.23 -17.37 11.37
CA ASP A 38 11.04 -16.17 11.55
C ASP A 38 10.22 -14.91 11.23
N TYR A 39 9.28 -15.01 10.28
CA TYR A 39 8.45 -13.91 9.82
C TYR A 39 7.01 -14.35 9.57
N ALA A 40 6.08 -13.39 9.69
CA ALA A 40 4.73 -13.49 9.16
C ALA A 40 4.55 -12.41 8.08
N CYS A 41 4.26 -12.83 6.85
CA CYS A 41 3.96 -11.95 5.72
C CYS A 41 2.49 -12.15 5.34
N ILE A 42 1.63 -11.28 5.84
CA ILE A 42 0.18 -11.43 5.77
C ILE A 42 -0.42 -10.36 4.88
N GLU A 43 -1.15 -10.77 3.85
CA GLU A 43 -2.02 -9.91 3.07
C GLU A 43 -3.32 -9.65 3.85
N ILE A 44 -3.70 -8.38 3.96
CA ILE A 44 -4.91 -7.97 4.69
C ILE A 44 -5.67 -6.97 3.82
N ASP A 45 -6.97 -7.23 3.62
CA ASP A 45 -7.89 -6.28 3.05
C ASP A 45 -7.97 -5.01 3.93
N GLU A 46 -8.02 -3.83 3.31
CA GLU A 46 -7.93 -2.53 3.99
C GLU A 46 -9.00 -2.39 5.08
N ALA A 47 -10.24 -2.76 4.80
CA ALA A 47 -11.35 -2.67 5.76
C ALA A 47 -11.22 -3.71 6.89
N SER A 48 -10.56 -4.84 6.61
CA SER A 48 -10.31 -5.91 7.58
C SER A 48 -9.20 -5.55 8.57
N THR A 49 -8.33 -4.60 8.26
CA THR A 49 -7.25 -4.15 9.16
C THR A 49 -7.78 -3.75 10.54
N ARG A 50 -8.92 -3.05 10.61
CA ARG A 50 -9.56 -2.66 11.87
C ARG A 50 -9.94 -3.84 12.75
N ARG A 51 -10.21 -5.02 12.16
CA ARG A 51 -10.56 -6.25 12.89
C ARG A 51 -9.33 -7.05 13.30
N VAL A 52 -8.25 -6.95 12.53
CA VAL A 52 -7.02 -7.72 12.75
C VAL A 52 -6.12 -7.05 13.78
N PHE A 53 -5.90 -5.74 13.71
CA PHE A 53 -4.97 -5.00 14.55
C PHE A 53 -5.25 -5.01 16.06
N PRO A 54 -6.48 -5.21 16.56
CA PRO A 54 -6.71 -5.46 17.98
C PRO A 54 -6.06 -6.76 18.52
N HIS A 55 -5.82 -7.74 17.64
CA HIS A 55 -5.27 -9.03 18.00
C HIS A 55 -3.75 -9.08 17.91
N PHE A 56 -3.18 -8.41 16.92
CA PHE A 56 -1.72 -8.23 16.82
C PHE A 56 -1.37 -6.95 16.03
N LYS A 57 -0.19 -6.41 16.31
CA LYS A 57 0.33 -5.23 15.62
C LYS A 57 1.61 -5.62 14.90
N PRO A 58 1.68 -5.43 13.58
CA PRO A 58 2.88 -5.77 12.82
C PRO A 58 4.01 -4.75 13.09
N ASP A 59 5.24 -5.18 12.87
CA ASP A 59 6.41 -4.30 12.88
C ASP A 59 6.48 -3.43 11.62
N TYR A 60 5.97 -3.97 10.50
CA TYR A 60 5.98 -3.33 9.19
C TYR A 60 4.61 -3.42 8.53
N MET A 61 4.21 -2.37 7.85
CA MET A 61 3.04 -2.33 6.99
C MET A 61 3.45 -1.85 5.59
N VAL A 62 3.13 -2.63 4.56
CA VAL A 62 3.37 -2.25 3.16
C VAL A 62 2.07 -1.72 2.57
N LEU A 63 2.09 -0.48 2.10
CA LEU A 63 1.01 0.12 1.31
C LEU A 63 1.43 0.14 -0.15
N THR A 64 0.73 -0.63 -0.98
CA THR A 64 1.04 -0.74 -2.41
C THR A 64 0.43 0.41 -3.19
N ASN A 65 -0.87 0.54 -3.15
CA ASN A 65 -1.64 1.62 -3.77
C ASN A 65 -3.08 1.61 -3.21
N LEU A 66 -3.78 2.72 -3.37
CA LEU A 66 -5.17 2.87 -2.99
C LEU A 66 -5.98 3.20 -4.23
N PHE A 67 -6.71 2.21 -4.75
CA PHE A 67 -7.65 2.36 -5.84
C PHE A 67 -9.08 2.18 -5.34
N ARG A 68 -10.03 2.81 -6.02
CA ARG A 68 -11.44 2.52 -5.82
C ARG A 68 -11.70 1.11 -6.39
N ASP A 69 -12.29 0.24 -5.58
CA ASP A 69 -12.84 -1.00 -6.09
C ASP A 69 -14.02 -0.69 -7.04
N GLN A 70 -14.23 -1.53 -8.05
CA GLN A 70 -15.14 -1.27 -9.18
C GLN A 70 -16.63 -1.11 -8.81
N LEU A 71 -16.97 -1.21 -7.53
CA LEU A 71 -18.34 -1.07 -7.02
C LEU A 71 -18.57 0.36 -6.54
N ASP A 72 -19.10 1.18 -7.43
CA ASP A 72 -19.60 2.56 -7.29
C ASP A 72 -20.15 2.96 -5.92
N ARG A 73 -19.28 3.31 -4.97
CA ARG A 73 -19.71 3.97 -3.74
C ARG A 73 -18.95 5.28 -3.55
N TYR A 74 -19.65 6.39 -3.71
CA TYR A 74 -19.15 7.72 -3.36
C TYR A 74 -18.65 7.73 -1.91
N GLY A 75 -17.39 8.12 -1.71
CA GLY A 75 -16.78 8.23 -0.37
C GLY A 75 -16.06 6.97 0.13
N GLU A 76 -16.02 5.87 -0.62
CA GLU A 76 -15.39 4.61 -0.18
C GLU A 76 -13.89 4.77 0.07
N ILE A 77 -13.18 5.49 -0.80
CA ILE A 77 -11.74 5.73 -0.64
C ILE A 77 -11.42 6.55 0.63
N ASP A 78 -12.23 7.54 0.97
CA ASP A 78 -12.02 8.35 2.17
C ASP A 78 -12.32 7.55 3.45
N ILE A 79 -13.30 6.66 3.40
CA ILE A 79 -13.60 5.73 4.50
C ILE A 79 -12.42 4.77 4.70
N THR A 80 -11.91 4.18 3.62
CA THR A 80 -10.74 3.28 3.64
C THR A 80 -9.51 3.99 4.18
N MET A 81 -9.22 5.21 3.72
CA MET A 81 -8.11 6.02 4.21
C MET A 81 -8.23 6.33 5.70
N ASN A 82 -9.44 6.64 6.19
CA ASN A 82 -9.66 6.90 7.61
C ASN A 82 -9.43 5.63 8.45
N ILE A 83 -9.91 4.47 7.99
CA ILE A 83 -9.67 3.18 8.64
C ILE A 83 -8.17 2.90 8.75
N LEU A 84 -7.44 3.03 7.65
CA LEU A 84 -6.00 2.80 7.62
C LEU A 84 -5.25 3.78 8.53
N LYS A 85 -5.65 5.07 8.54
CA LYS A 85 -5.07 6.08 9.42
C LYS A 85 -5.25 5.72 10.90
N GLU A 86 -6.46 5.35 11.32
CA GLU A 86 -6.75 4.91 12.69
C GLU A 86 -5.91 3.70 13.08
N VAL A 87 -5.82 2.72 12.19
CA VAL A 87 -5.04 1.50 12.37
C VAL A 87 -3.55 1.81 12.54
N MET A 88 -2.97 2.64 11.68
CA MET A 88 -1.58 3.09 11.77
C MET A 88 -1.32 3.81 13.09
N GLN A 89 -2.17 4.75 13.48
CA GLN A 89 -2.06 5.49 14.74
C GLN A 89 -2.17 4.58 15.97
N SER A 90 -2.90 3.45 15.86
CA SER A 90 -2.96 2.44 16.93
C SER A 90 -1.65 1.68 17.14
N ALA A 91 -0.72 1.75 16.18
CA ALA A 91 0.58 1.08 16.19
C ALA A 91 1.73 2.08 15.88
N PRO A 92 2.00 3.07 16.73
CA PRO A 92 2.87 4.21 16.40
C PRO A 92 4.34 3.85 16.17
N LYS A 93 4.79 2.66 16.57
CA LYS A 93 6.14 2.15 16.32
C LYS A 93 6.26 1.39 15.00
N MET A 94 5.12 0.98 14.41
CA MET A 94 5.08 0.27 13.14
C MET A 94 5.68 1.13 12.04
N LYS A 95 6.60 0.57 11.26
CA LYS A 95 7.21 1.24 10.11
C LYS A 95 6.36 1.00 8.87
N VAL A 96 5.99 2.08 8.18
CA VAL A 96 5.22 2.02 6.94
C VAL A 96 6.17 2.03 5.75
N ILE A 97 6.02 1.05 4.87
CA ILE A 97 6.71 0.97 3.59
C ILE A 97 5.67 1.35 2.53
N VAL A 98 5.82 2.51 1.92
CA VAL A 98 4.76 3.12 1.11
C VAL A 98 5.19 3.34 -0.33
N ASN A 99 4.28 3.07 -1.27
CA ASN A 99 4.46 3.46 -2.65
C ASN A 99 4.42 4.99 -2.77
N GLY A 100 5.57 5.60 -3.05
CA GLY A 100 5.70 7.04 -3.22
C GLY A 100 5.05 7.56 -4.51
N ASP A 101 4.80 6.70 -5.48
CA ASP A 101 4.16 7.03 -6.75
C ASP A 101 2.64 7.15 -6.62
N ASP A 102 2.05 6.62 -5.53
CA ASP A 102 0.64 6.78 -5.20
C ASP A 102 0.42 7.95 -4.23
N ALA A 103 -0.22 9.01 -4.71
CA ALA A 103 -0.46 10.23 -3.93
C ALA A 103 -1.33 9.97 -2.67
N LEU A 104 -2.26 9.02 -2.72
CA LEU A 104 -3.15 8.70 -1.59
C LEU A 104 -2.39 7.95 -0.50
N SER A 105 -1.63 6.92 -0.88
CA SER A 105 -0.80 6.14 0.05
C SER A 105 0.29 7.00 0.68
N ALA A 106 0.97 7.84 -0.12
CA ALA A 106 1.99 8.75 0.39
C ALA A 106 1.41 9.78 1.37
N TYR A 107 0.26 10.39 1.04
CA TYR A 107 -0.43 11.29 1.95
C TYR A 107 -0.78 10.60 3.26
N LEU A 108 -1.32 9.40 3.20
CA LEU A 108 -1.70 8.62 4.38
C LEU A 108 -0.51 8.32 5.28
N ALA A 109 0.62 7.90 4.71
CA ALA A 109 1.85 7.64 5.47
C ALA A 109 2.37 8.91 6.17
N MET A 110 2.40 10.05 5.47
CA MET A 110 2.81 11.35 6.02
C MET A 110 1.93 11.80 7.18
N GLU A 111 0.62 11.60 7.08
CA GLU A 111 -0.37 12.05 8.06
C GLU A 111 -0.58 11.07 9.23
N SER A 112 -0.08 9.84 9.12
CA SER A 112 -0.25 8.82 10.17
C SER A 112 0.56 9.10 11.43
N GLY A 113 1.70 9.78 11.29
CA GLY A 113 2.69 9.98 12.35
C GLY A 113 3.61 8.79 12.58
N ASN A 114 3.48 7.71 11.81
CA ASN A 114 4.37 6.55 11.86
C ASN A 114 5.70 6.85 11.15
N PRO A 115 6.81 6.20 11.55
CA PRO A 115 8.01 6.18 10.73
C PRO A 115 7.69 5.51 9.38
N TYR A 116 8.12 6.12 8.29
CA TYR A 116 7.87 5.55 6.96
C TYR A 116 9.10 5.60 6.08
N VAL A 117 9.08 4.77 5.05
CA VAL A 117 10.06 4.73 3.96
C VAL A 117 9.30 4.52 2.64
N THR A 118 9.83 5.09 1.58
CA THR A 118 9.19 5.10 0.27
C THR A 118 9.86 4.15 -0.71
N TYR A 119 9.07 3.51 -1.55
CA TYR A 119 9.55 2.84 -2.76
C TYR A 119 8.79 3.40 -3.97
N GLY A 120 9.35 3.22 -5.16
CA GLY A 120 8.72 3.69 -6.40
C GLY A 120 9.64 3.57 -7.59
N ILE A 121 9.27 4.22 -8.69
CA ILE A 121 10.02 4.24 -9.95
C ILE A 121 10.29 5.71 -10.30
N SER A 122 11.55 6.16 -10.20
CA SER A 122 11.91 7.56 -10.42
C SER A 122 12.06 7.91 -11.89
N GLU A 123 12.33 6.95 -12.75
CA GLU A 123 12.42 7.13 -14.18
C GLU A 123 11.04 7.06 -14.86
N LYS A 124 10.89 7.77 -15.94
CA LYS A 124 9.70 7.70 -16.78
C LYS A 124 9.75 6.42 -17.63
N VAL A 125 8.93 5.43 -17.31
CA VAL A 125 8.91 4.13 -18.01
C VAL A 125 7.87 4.03 -19.12
N VAL A 126 6.89 4.96 -19.20
CA VAL A 126 5.83 4.99 -20.21
C VAL A 126 5.70 6.39 -20.79
N ASP A 127 5.48 6.50 -22.11
CA ASP A 127 5.30 7.80 -22.79
C ASP A 127 3.88 8.38 -22.71
N ASP A 128 2.97 7.67 -22.07
CA ASP A 128 1.58 8.12 -21.95
C ASP A 128 1.47 9.35 -21.04
N LYS A 129 0.93 10.45 -21.59
CA LYS A 129 0.69 11.69 -20.86
C LYS A 129 -0.74 11.80 -20.34
N ASP A 130 -1.65 10.98 -20.86
CA ASP A 130 -3.08 11.07 -20.58
C ASP A 130 -3.65 9.66 -20.32
N SER A 131 -3.75 9.25 -19.06
CA SER A 131 -4.58 8.09 -18.79
C SER A 131 -6.06 8.49 -18.85
N HIS A 132 -6.83 7.79 -19.66
CA HIS A 132 -8.29 7.98 -19.76
C HIS A 132 -9.07 7.35 -18.61
N GLU A 133 -8.39 6.75 -17.65
CA GLU A 133 -9.00 6.08 -16.51
C GLU A 133 -9.46 7.05 -15.43
N ILE A 134 -10.44 6.62 -14.64
CA ILE A 134 -10.89 7.35 -13.44
C ILE A 134 -9.75 7.37 -12.44
N ARG A 135 -9.28 8.57 -12.07
CA ARG A 135 -8.15 8.76 -11.16
C ARG A 135 -8.66 9.29 -9.83
N GLU A 136 -8.47 8.54 -8.76
CA GLU A 136 -8.73 9.01 -7.40
C GLU A 136 -7.69 10.04 -6.92
N GLY A 137 -6.46 9.94 -7.43
CA GLY A 137 -5.35 10.87 -7.15
C GLY A 137 -5.39 12.19 -7.94
N ARG A 138 -6.58 12.71 -8.30
CA ARG A 138 -6.69 13.99 -9.03
C ARG A 138 -6.54 15.21 -8.14
N PHE A 139 -6.93 15.10 -6.90
CA PHE A 139 -6.98 16.20 -5.95
C PHE A 139 -6.14 15.92 -4.70
N CYS A 140 -5.46 16.94 -4.25
CA CYS A 140 -4.66 16.90 -3.03
C CYS A 140 -5.53 16.67 -1.81
N LYS A 141 -5.29 15.61 -1.06
CA LYS A 141 -6.02 15.33 0.19
C LYS A 141 -5.71 16.33 1.30
N LYS A 142 -4.62 17.12 1.19
CA LYS A 142 -4.25 18.16 2.16
C LYS A 142 -5.04 19.47 1.98
N CYS A 143 -5.23 19.93 0.74
CA CYS A 143 -5.82 21.25 0.48
C CYS A 143 -6.95 21.25 -0.58
N GLY A 144 -7.27 20.12 -1.20
CA GLY A 144 -8.30 20.01 -2.23
C GLY A 144 -7.93 20.53 -3.62
N ALA A 145 -6.75 21.16 -3.79
CA ALA A 145 -6.31 21.65 -5.09
C ALA A 145 -5.95 20.49 -6.03
N PRO A 146 -5.99 20.70 -7.36
CA PRO A 146 -5.58 19.69 -8.33
C PRO A 146 -4.12 19.25 -8.14
N LEU A 147 -3.84 17.97 -8.35
CA LEU A 147 -2.48 17.46 -8.51
C LEU A 147 -2.08 17.57 -9.99
N LYS A 148 -0.86 18.07 -10.23
CA LYS A 148 -0.22 18.08 -11.54
C LYS A 148 0.81 16.96 -11.58
N TYR A 149 0.75 16.15 -12.64
CA TYR A 149 1.69 15.05 -12.86
C TYR A 149 2.72 15.45 -13.92
N ASN A 150 3.98 15.17 -13.66
CA ASN A 150 5.05 15.30 -14.64
C ASN A 150 5.05 14.10 -15.59
N PHE A 151 4.79 12.90 -15.04
CA PHE A 151 4.57 11.67 -15.80
C PHE A 151 3.72 10.70 -14.98
N TYR A 152 3.14 9.73 -15.68
CA TYR A 152 2.43 8.59 -15.11
C TYR A 152 3.16 7.31 -15.47
N HIS A 153 3.06 6.31 -14.58
CA HIS A 153 3.46 4.93 -14.88
C HIS A 153 2.26 4.08 -15.26
N TYR A 154 1.23 4.15 -14.42
CA TYR A 154 -0.03 3.45 -14.60
C TYR A 154 -1.13 4.16 -13.80
N SER A 155 -2.27 4.41 -14.43
CA SER A 155 -3.41 5.09 -13.80
C SER A 155 -3.00 6.37 -13.05
N GLN A 156 -3.12 6.40 -11.72
CA GLN A 156 -2.77 7.54 -10.87
C GLN A 156 -1.35 7.49 -10.30
N LEU A 157 -0.58 6.45 -10.61
CA LEU A 157 0.78 6.29 -10.11
C LEU A 157 1.76 7.12 -10.97
N GLY A 158 2.64 7.87 -10.34
CA GLY A 158 3.64 8.66 -11.06
C GLY A 158 4.27 9.77 -10.23
N ASP A 159 4.84 10.76 -10.92
CA ASP A 159 5.45 11.93 -10.30
C ASP A 159 4.46 13.10 -10.26
N TYR A 160 4.04 13.48 -9.07
CA TYR A 160 2.99 14.46 -8.84
C TYR A 160 3.42 15.59 -7.89
N ALA A 161 2.78 16.75 -8.08
CA ALA A 161 2.86 17.88 -7.15
C ALA A 161 1.51 18.59 -7.05
N CYS A 162 1.18 19.09 -5.86
CA CYS A 162 -0.01 19.89 -5.65
C CYS A 162 0.16 21.30 -6.23
N THR A 163 -0.90 21.80 -6.86
CA THR A 163 -0.91 23.18 -7.40
C THR A 163 -1.23 24.23 -6.35
N GLY A 164 -1.72 23.84 -5.15
CA GLY A 164 -2.18 24.76 -4.12
C GLY A 164 -1.42 24.70 -2.80
N CYS A 165 -0.56 23.70 -2.59
CA CYS A 165 0.27 23.58 -1.38
C CYS A 165 1.57 22.85 -1.67
N GLU A 166 2.41 22.64 -0.62
CA GLU A 166 3.72 22.00 -0.73
C GLU A 166 3.67 20.46 -0.90
N PHE A 167 2.49 19.84 -0.89
CA PHE A 167 2.35 18.39 -1.06
C PHE A 167 2.81 17.96 -2.44
N LYS A 168 3.74 17.02 -2.46
CA LYS A 168 4.31 16.45 -3.68
C LYS A 168 4.78 15.02 -3.43
N ARG A 169 5.10 14.32 -4.50
CA ARG A 169 5.73 13.01 -4.45
C ARG A 169 6.96 13.07 -3.51
N PRO A 170 7.05 12.19 -2.51
CA PRO A 170 8.21 12.12 -1.64
C PRO A 170 9.45 11.63 -2.41
N ALA A 171 10.63 11.92 -1.87
CA ALA A 171 11.85 11.30 -2.37
C ALA A 171 11.75 9.77 -2.23
N ILE A 172 12.11 9.06 -3.28
CA ILE A 172 12.09 7.60 -3.29
C ILE A 172 13.38 7.08 -2.67
N VAL A 173 13.24 6.22 -1.66
CA VAL A 173 14.37 5.59 -0.96
C VAL A 173 14.75 4.27 -1.61
N TYR A 174 13.76 3.44 -1.94
CA TYR A 174 13.94 2.19 -2.67
C TYR A 174 13.43 2.36 -4.09
N ASP A 175 14.34 2.70 -4.99
CA ASP A 175 14.04 3.00 -6.38
C ASP A 175 14.20 1.75 -7.25
N ALA A 176 13.18 1.44 -8.03
CA ALA A 176 13.27 0.43 -9.07
C ALA A 176 13.84 1.06 -10.33
N SER A 177 14.98 0.57 -10.81
CA SER A 177 15.63 0.98 -12.05
C SER A 177 15.53 -0.12 -13.11
N ASP A 178 15.81 0.23 -14.35
CA ASP A 178 15.82 -0.70 -15.50
C ASP A 178 14.47 -1.43 -15.71
N VAL A 179 13.37 -0.72 -15.45
CA VAL A 179 12.03 -1.26 -15.59
C VAL A 179 11.64 -1.29 -17.07
N ALA A 180 11.45 -2.50 -17.61
CA ALA A 180 10.94 -2.71 -18.95
C ALA A 180 9.42 -2.97 -18.90
N VAL A 181 8.65 -2.16 -19.63
CA VAL A 181 7.22 -2.42 -19.85
C VAL A 181 7.08 -3.23 -21.13
N SER A 182 6.59 -4.46 -21.04
CA SER A 182 6.25 -5.27 -22.21
C SER A 182 4.78 -5.12 -22.56
N ASP A 183 4.43 -5.21 -23.85
CA ASP A 183 3.04 -5.19 -24.35
C ASP A 183 2.21 -6.41 -23.90
N HIS A 184 2.83 -7.36 -23.21
CA HIS A 184 2.20 -8.53 -22.65
C HIS A 184 2.16 -8.41 -21.13
N LEU A 185 1.02 -7.96 -20.61
CA LEU A 185 0.65 -8.15 -19.20
C LEU A 185 0.39 -9.65 -18.98
N ALA A 186 1.45 -10.43 -18.74
CA ALA A 186 1.31 -11.77 -18.22
C ALA A 186 1.13 -11.67 -16.71
N PHE A 187 -0.10 -11.72 -16.25
CA PHE A 187 -0.39 -12.06 -14.86
C PHE A 187 -0.14 -13.56 -14.70
N THR A 188 0.93 -13.92 -14.07
CA THR A 188 1.17 -15.29 -13.58
C THR A 188 0.86 -15.35 -12.10
#